data_21f4b304abb8f3071b9d347857df2577
#
_entry.id   21f4b304abb8f3071b9d347857df2577
#
_cell.length_a   1.000
_cell.length_b   1.000
_cell.length_c   1.000
_cell.angle_alpha   90.00
_cell.angle_beta   90.00
_cell.angle_gamma   90.00
#
_symmetry.space_group_name_H-M   'P 1'
#
loop_
_entity.id
_entity.type
_entity.pdbx_description
1 polymer ?
#
loop_
_entity_poly.entity_id
_entity_poly.type
_entity_poly.pdbx_seq_one_letter_code
_entity_poly.pdbx_strand_id
1 'polypeptide(L)'
;LKRKNDDVHEELQRVRIPRKGEGEILAIVESMLGSNRVMLKCMDGKMRMGRIPGKMKKRIWVREGDLVIAVPWSFQDEKADIVWRYTGPQVDWLQRMGYMR
;
A
#
# COMPACT_ATOMS: atom_id res chain seq x y z
N LEU A 1 -1.69 -26.59 -16.78
CA LEU A 1 -0.34 -26.13 -17.04
C LEU A 1 -0.32 -24.65 -17.39
N LYS A 2 -1.04 -24.30 -18.42
CA LYS A 2 -1.21 -22.88 -18.78
C LYS A 2 -1.88 -22.10 -17.67
N ARG A 3 -2.74 -22.74 -16.90
CA ARG A 3 -3.50 -22.08 -15.84
C ARG A 3 -2.64 -21.50 -14.74
N LYS A 4 -1.59 -22.22 -14.33
CA LYS A 4 -0.70 -21.71 -13.29
C LYS A 4 -0.01 -20.44 -13.74
N ASN A 5 0.51 -20.46 -14.95
CA ASN A 5 1.19 -19.30 -15.52
C ASN A 5 0.20 -18.16 -15.80
N ASP A 6 -0.99 -18.50 -16.27
CA ASP A 6 -2.02 -17.52 -16.53
C ASP A 6 -2.49 -16.84 -15.25
N ASP A 7 -2.62 -17.59 -14.15
CA ASP A 7 -3.06 -17.04 -12.87
C ASP A 7 -2.03 -16.03 -12.34
N VAL A 8 -0.74 -16.39 -12.40
CA VAL A 8 0.33 -15.49 -11.96
C VAL A 8 0.37 -14.25 -12.86
N HIS A 9 0.24 -14.45 -14.15
CA HIS A 9 0.25 -13.36 -15.12
C HIS A 9 -0.93 -12.41 -14.90
N GLU A 10 -2.13 -12.97 -14.69
CA GLU A 10 -3.33 -12.17 -14.39
C GLU A 10 -3.16 -11.37 -13.11
N GLU A 11 -2.61 -11.99 -12.06
CA GLU A 11 -2.39 -11.32 -10.79
C GLU A 11 -1.47 -10.12 -10.98
N LEU A 12 -0.39 -10.29 -11.72
CA LEU A 12 0.56 -9.20 -11.98
C LEU A 12 -0.05 -8.12 -12.86
N GLN A 13 -0.88 -8.48 -13.83
CA GLN A 13 -1.56 -7.52 -14.69
C GLN A 13 -2.61 -6.70 -13.94
N ARG A 14 -3.09 -7.22 -12.80
CA ARG A 14 -4.08 -6.55 -11.98
C ARG A 14 -3.45 -5.77 -10.84
N VAL A 15 -2.15 -5.54 -10.88
CA VAL A 15 -1.50 -4.75 -9.85
C VAL A 15 -2.11 -3.35 -9.84
N ARG A 16 -2.63 -2.97 -8.68
CA ARG A 16 -3.26 -1.69 -8.51
C ARG A 16 -2.19 -0.60 -8.43
N ILE A 17 -2.38 0.44 -9.21
CA ILE A 17 -1.48 1.59 -9.21
C ILE A 17 -2.18 2.74 -8.47
N PRO A 18 -1.45 3.50 -7.63
CA PRO A 18 -2.08 4.62 -6.95
C PRO A 18 -2.71 5.61 -7.93
N ARG A 19 -3.90 6.05 -7.61
CA ARG A 19 -4.65 7.02 -8.40
C ARG A 19 -4.37 8.41 -7.88
N LYS A 20 -3.46 9.10 -8.53
CA LYS A 20 -3.05 10.44 -8.08
C LYS A 20 -4.21 11.43 -8.02
N GLY A 21 -5.14 11.33 -8.95
CA GLY A 21 -6.33 12.19 -8.95
C GLY A 21 -7.24 11.98 -7.73
N GLU A 22 -7.11 10.85 -7.06
CA GLU A 22 -7.87 10.54 -5.86
C GLU A 22 -7.02 10.69 -4.59
N GLY A 23 -5.84 11.29 -4.71
CA GLY A 23 -4.97 11.54 -3.58
C GLY A 23 -4.25 10.31 -3.06
N GLU A 24 -4.22 9.22 -3.83
CA GLU A 24 -3.54 8.00 -3.40
C GLU A 24 -2.04 8.11 -3.62
N ILE A 25 -1.26 7.65 -2.65
CA ILE A 25 0.20 7.60 -2.77
C ILE A 25 0.72 6.28 -2.21
N LEU A 26 1.88 5.87 -2.70
CA LEU A 26 2.57 4.71 -2.14
C LEU A 26 3.24 5.08 -0.83
N ALA A 27 3.25 4.14 0.11
CA ALA A 27 3.91 4.32 1.39
C ALA A 27 4.42 2.99 1.91
N ILE A 28 5.45 3.04 2.75
CA ILE A 28 6.00 1.86 3.40
C ILE A 28 5.68 1.95 4.89
N VAL A 29 5.26 0.84 5.46
CA VAL A 29 4.98 0.77 6.90
C VAL A 29 6.31 0.75 7.65
N GLU A 30 6.62 1.84 8.36
CA GLU A 30 7.84 1.96 9.14
C GLU A 30 7.74 1.28 10.50
N SER A 31 6.61 1.42 11.15
CA SER A 31 6.41 0.83 12.48
C SER A 31 4.94 0.67 12.79
N MET A 32 4.67 -0.25 13.70
CA MET A 32 3.31 -0.50 14.20
C MET A 32 3.13 0.28 15.49
N LEU A 33 2.07 1.08 15.56
CA LEU A 33 1.79 1.93 16.72
C LEU A 33 0.72 1.35 17.66
N GLY A 34 0.13 0.21 17.27
CA GLY A 34 -0.99 -0.36 18.02
C GLY A 34 -2.32 0.29 17.67
N SER A 35 -3.42 -0.29 18.11
CA SER A 35 -4.77 0.24 17.89
C SER A 35 -5.06 0.54 16.41
N ASN A 36 -4.60 -0.33 15.52
CA ASN A 36 -4.78 -0.19 14.07
C ASN A 36 -4.12 1.05 13.48
N ARG A 37 -3.07 1.55 14.12
CA ARG A 37 -2.30 2.69 13.65
C ARG A 37 -0.89 2.25 13.31
N VAL A 38 -0.34 2.85 12.27
CA VAL A 38 1.03 2.57 11.82
C VAL A 38 1.68 3.90 11.47
N MET A 39 3.01 3.91 11.50
CA MET A 39 3.75 5.03 10.96
C MET A 39 4.12 4.70 9.52
N LEU A 40 3.79 5.60 8.60
CA LEU A 40 4.03 5.43 7.18
C LEU A 40 5.10 6.37 6.68
N LYS A 41 6.03 5.82 5.91
CA LYS A 41 6.97 6.64 5.13
C LYS A 41 6.41 6.73 3.73
N CYS A 42 5.89 7.89 3.37
CA CYS A 42 5.22 8.08 2.09
C CYS A 42 6.22 8.45 1.00
N MET A 43 5.88 8.12 -0.24
CA MET A 43 6.78 8.35 -1.37
C MET A 43 6.95 9.83 -1.72
N ASP A 44 6.13 10.70 -1.16
CA ASP A 44 6.33 12.15 -1.28
C ASP A 44 7.35 12.69 -0.27
N GLY A 45 7.98 11.81 0.50
CA GLY A 45 9.00 12.17 1.47
C GLY A 45 8.46 12.49 2.87
N LYS A 46 7.16 12.48 3.05
CA LYS A 46 6.55 12.80 4.35
C LYS A 46 6.27 11.55 5.17
N MET A 47 6.38 11.69 6.48
CA MET A 47 5.93 10.67 7.42
C MET A 47 4.50 10.97 7.83
N ARG A 48 3.66 9.94 7.84
CA ARG A 48 2.26 10.10 8.24
C ARG A 48 1.83 8.97 9.15
N MET A 49 0.90 9.28 10.05
CA MET A 49 0.27 8.23 10.84
C MET A 49 -0.86 7.65 10.01
N GLY A 50 -0.74 6.35 9.67
CA GLY A 50 -1.73 5.64 8.89
C GLY A 50 -2.72 4.93 9.77
N ARG A 51 -3.99 4.94 9.34
CA ARG A 51 -5.06 4.18 10.00
C ARG A 51 -5.40 2.97 9.13
N ILE A 52 -5.49 1.81 9.75
CA ILE A 52 -5.94 0.60 9.10
C ILE A 52 -7.46 0.53 9.27
N PRO A 53 -8.24 0.66 8.18
CA PRO A 53 -9.69 0.59 8.29
C PRO A 53 -10.16 -0.76 8.84
N GLY A 54 -11.25 -0.75 9.60
CA GLY A 54 -11.79 -1.96 10.21
C GLY A 54 -12.11 -3.07 9.21
N LYS A 55 -12.61 -2.72 8.03
CA LYS A 55 -12.95 -3.69 7.00
C LYS A 55 -11.71 -4.40 6.40
N MET A 56 -10.54 -3.79 6.50
CA MET A 56 -9.29 -4.40 6.03
C MET A 56 -8.66 -5.29 7.08
N LYS A 57 -8.99 -5.04 8.34
CA LYS A 57 -8.37 -5.70 9.49
C LYS A 57 -8.49 -7.22 9.44
N LYS A 58 -9.61 -7.74 8.95
CA LYS A 58 -9.87 -9.18 8.91
C LYS A 58 -9.21 -9.90 7.75
N ARG A 59 -8.82 -9.19 6.72
CA ARG A 59 -8.29 -9.79 5.49
C ARG A 59 -6.81 -9.56 5.30
N ILE A 60 -6.30 -8.47 5.84
CA ILE A 60 -4.96 -8.01 5.51
C ILE A 60 -4.21 -7.70 6.79
N TRP A 61 -3.16 -8.48 7.04
CA TRP A 61 -2.26 -8.24 8.15
C TRP A 61 -1.16 -7.30 7.68
N VAL A 62 -1.32 -6.02 8.00
CA VAL A 62 -0.31 -5.02 7.69
C VAL A 62 0.84 -5.15 8.69
N ARG A 63 2.06 -5.19 8.20
CA ARG A 63 3.28 -5.35 9.01
C ARG A 63 4.34 -4.35 8.59
N GLU A 64 5.34 -4.20 9.45
CA GLU A 64 6.50 -3.39 9.12
C GLU A 64 7.14 -3.87 7.81
N GLY A 65 7.51 -2.93 6.96
CA GLY A 65 8.09 -3.21 5.67
C GLY A 65 7.10 -3.39 4.55
N ASP A 66 5.81 -3.50 4.85
CA ASP A 66 4.80 -3.66 3.80
C ASP A 66 4.65 -2.40 2.98
N LEU A 67 4.42 -2.59 1.68
CA LEU A 67 4.07 -1.51 0.77
C LEU A 67 2.56 -1.40 0.70
N VAL A 68 2.06 -0.19 0.87
CA VAL A 68 0.62 0.08 0.88
C VAL A 68 0.29 1.29 0.02
N ILE A 69 -0.98 1.43 -0.31
CA ILE A 69 -1.51 2.69 -0.85
C ILE A 69 -2.19 3.42 0.30
N ALA A 70 -1.83 4.69 0.48
CA ALA A 70 -2.39 5.54 1.52
C ALA A 70 -3.06 6.76 0.89
N VAL A 71 -4.09 7.26 1.56
CA VAL A 71 -4.77 8.50 1.17
C VAL A 71 -4.64 9.47 2.32
N PRO A 72 -3.81 10.52 2.17
CA PRO A 72 -3.70 11.56 3.20
C PRO A 72 -5.05 12.24 3.45
N TRP A 73 -5.31 12.59 4.69
CA TRP A 73 -6.54 13.30 5.02
C TRP A 73 -6.47 14.73 4.48
N SER A 74 -7.55 15.17 3.85
CA SER A 74 -7.57 16.47 3.17
C SER A 74 -7.36 17.67 4.09
N PHE A 75 -7.77 17.55 5.35
CA PHE A 75 -7.65 18.63 6.32
C PHE A 75 -6.64 18.35 7.44
N GLN A 76 -5.93 17.24 7.35
CA GLN A 76 -4.92 16.87 8.35
C GLN A 76 -3.87 15.98 7.67
N ASP A 77 -2.95 16.62 7.00
CA ASP A 77 -2.01 15.94 6.09
C ASP A 77 -1.02 15.00 6.81
N GLU A 78 -0.82 15.13 8.11
CA GLU A 78 0.02 14.21 8.86
C GLU A 78 -0.65 12.87 9.13
N LYS A 79 -1.90 12.69 8.71
CA LYS A 79 -2.64 11.43 8.82
C LYS A 79 -3.07 10.92 7.46
N ALA A 80 -3.25 9.61 7.37
CA ALA A 80 -3.68 8.96 6.14
C ALA A 80 -4.46 7.70 6.45
N ASP A 81 -5.31 7.28 5.50
CA ASP A 81 -5.97 5.99 5.56
C ASP A 81 -5.27 5.03 4.62
N ILE A 82 -5.03 3.80 5.09
CA ILE A 82 -4.51 2.73 4.23
C ILE A 82 -5.70 2.15 3.47
N VAL A 83 -5.59 2.10 2.14
CA VAL A 83 -6.67 1.60 1.29
C VAL A 83 -6.30 0.32 0.56
N TRP A 84 -5.02 -0.06 0.53
CA TRP A 84 -4.56 -1.25 -0.18
C TRP A 84 -3.22 -1.70 0.36
N ARG A 85 -2.98 -3.01 0.36
CA ARG A 85 -1.69 -3.61 0.71
C ARG A 85 -1.22 -4.50 -0.44
N TYR A 86 0.03 -4.37 -0.82
CA TYR A 86 0.59 -5.16 -1.91
C TYR A 86 1.20 -6.47 -1.41
N THR A 87 1.11 -7.51 -2.25
CA THR A 87 1.83 -8.76 -2.02
C THR A 87 3.28 -8.62 -2.48
N GLY A 88 4.13 -9.57 -2.07
CA GLY A 88 5.54 -9.56 -2.48
C GLY A 88 5.74 -9.51 -3.98
N PRO A 89 5.11 -10.39 -4.77
CA PRO A 89 5.25 -10.34 -6.23
C PRO A 89 4.78 -9.02 -6.84
N GLN A 90 3.76 -8.41 -6.27
CA GLN A 90 3.29 -7.11 -6.75
C GLN A 90 4.31 -6.01 -6.47
N VAL A 91 4.95 -6.05 -5.29
CA VAL A 91 6.01 -5.10 -4.96
C VAL A 91 7.17 -5.24 -5.95
N ASP A 92 7.58 -6.47 -6.25
CA ASP A 92 8.65 -6.70 -7.22
C ASP A 92 8.30 -6.13 -8.59
N TRP A 93 7.07 -6.33 -9.02
CA TRP A 93 6.60 -5.78 -10.28
C TRP A 93 6.67 -4.24 -10.30
N LEU A 94 6.20 -3.61 -9.21
CA LEU A 94 6.22 -2.15 -9.09
C LEU A 94 7.64 -1.61 -9.12
N GLN A 95 8.58 -2.30 -8.46
CA GLN A 95 9.99 -1.91 -8.48
C GLN A 95 10.56 -1.98 -9.89
N ARG A 96 10.31 -3.08 -10.59
CA ARG A 96 10.82 -3.26 -11.95
C ARG A 96 10.25 -2.24 -12.92
N MET A 97 9.01 -1.83 -12.72
CA MET A 97 8.35 -0.85 -13.58
C MET A 97 8.64 0.59 -13.18
N GLY A 98 9.42 0.81 -12.13
CA GLY A 98 9.86 2.14 -11.73
C GLY A 98 8.87 2.94 -10.90
N TYR A 99 7.84 2.32 -10.36
CA TYR A 99 6.84 3.02 -9.55
C TYR A 99 7.33 3.39 -8.15
N MET A 100 8.42 2.81 -7.71
CA MET A 100 8.91 2.99 -6.34
C MET A 100 10.16 3.85 -6.24
N ARG A 101 10.32 4.76 -7.12
CA ARG A 101 11.45 5.69 -7.10
C ARG A 101 11.13 6.98 -6.39
#